data_5446ce1a6af5cb61855d334640d321d7
#
_entry.id   5446ce1a6af5cb61855d334640d321d7
#
_cell.length_a   1.000
_cell.length_b   1.000
_cell.length_c   1.000
_cell.angle_alpha   90.00
_cell.angle_beta   90.00
_cell.angle_gamma   90.00
#
_symmetry.space_group_name_H-M   'P 1'
#
loop_
_entity.id
_entity.type
_entity.pdbx_description
1 polymer ?
#
loop_
_entity_poly.entity_id
_entity_poly.type
_entity_poly.pdbx_seq_one_letter_code
_entity_poly.pdbx_strand_id
1 'polypeptide(L)'
;MMLKDNILEYVPKRPCPVASCCFATPAEPVDVKALIPDANLRRRMGPLLRLAAACGMSALENVDTGNVAGIITSTGLGFMKDTVSFADMLIDRNEEMLNPSPFMQSTFNTVSGYIALLGGIRTYNTAYVHRSGGFAAALTDAMMLVEDTGRNVLAGGFDEASPEVDEYRRKLGCWKRGDFLPLGEGAGFLCLGGGDNGVRILGVHSSCHTLEFDRKVLCSSYIDRLGAFFSILPVVLCIVIGQRPEGRILVVDDVNPSGPAVLLEID
;
A
#
# COMPACT_ATOMS: atom_id res chain seq x y z
N MET A 1 -22.73 -0.59 -18.23
CA MET A 1 -22.53 0.83 -17.90
C MET A 1 -21.19 0.91 -17.17
N MET A 2 -20.10 1.13 -17.91
CA MET A 2 -18.79 1.35 -17.30
C MET A 2 -18.84 2.75 -16.67
N LEU A 3 -18.64 2.82 -15.37
CA LEU A 3 -18.32 4.08 -14.70
C LEU A 3 -16.94 4.51 -15.20
N LYS A 4 -16.89 5.28 -16.26
CA LYS A 4 -15.77 6.15 -16.56
C LYS A 4 -15.79 7.25 -15.51
N ASP A 5 -14.62 7.56 -14.98
CA ASP A 5 -14.30 8.79 -14.24
C ASP A 5 -14.67 8.84 -12.74
N ASN A 6 -14.03 7.97 -11.93
CA ASN A 6 -13.92 8.23 -10.50
C ASN A 6 -12.48 7.94 -10.02
N ILE A 7 -11.49 8.43 -10.74
CA ILE A 7 -10.14 8.49 -10.19
C ILE A 7 -10.00 9.86 -9.54
N LEU A 8 -9.69 9.83 -8.28
CA LEU A 8 -9.46 11.00 -7.46
C LEU A 8 -8.27 11.77 -8.04
N GLU A 9 -8.50 12.99 -8.47
CA GLU A 9 -7.43 13.92 -8.83
C GLU A 9 -7.23 14.89 -7.68
N TYR A 10 -6.01 14.98 -7.16
CA TYR A 10 -5.68 15.85 -6.04
C TYR A 10 -4.28 16.45 -6.18
N VAL A 11 -4.22 17.77 -6.10
CA VAL A 11 -2.99 18.54 -6.04
C VAL A 11 -2.97 19.28 -4.71
N PRO A 12 -2.01 19.00 -3.82
CA PRO A 12 -1.93 19.69 -2.53
C PRO A 12 -1.60 21.18 -2.72
N LYS A 13 -2.02 22.04 -1.79
CA LYS A 13 -1.72 23.49 -1.81
C LYS A 13 -0.23 23.77 -1.77
N ARG A 14 0.54 22.86 -1.18
CA ARG A 14 2.02 22.88 -1.16
C ARG A 14 2.52 21.47 -1.42
N PRO A 15 3.66 21.31 -2.13
CA PRO A 15 4.30 20.01 -2.28
C PRO A 15 4.40 19.27 -0.95
N CYS A 16 3.93 18.02 -0.89
CA CYS A 16 3.89 17.24 0.33
C CYS A 16 5.21 16.50 0.53
N PRO A 17 6.01 16.83 1.57
CA PRO A 17 7.29 16.15 1.80
C PRO A 17 7.08 14.66 2.10
N VAL A 18 8.04 13.84 1.66
CA VAL A 18 8.15 12.43 2.04
C VAL A 18 9.32 12.28 3.00
N ALA A 19 9.06 12.13 4.27
CA ALA A 19 10.09 11.99 5.32
C ALA A 19 10.89 10.68 5.17
N SER A 20 10.20 9.60 4.84
CA SER A 20 10.77 8.25 4.68
C SER A 20 9.84 7.37 3.87
N CYS A 21 10.37 6.28 3.34
CA CYS A 21 9.58 5.24 2.71
C CYS A 21 10.24 3.87 2.87
N CYS A 22 9.44 2.82 2.79
CA CYS A 22 9.91 1.44 2.79
C CYS A 22 9.01 0.59 1.90
N PHE A 23 9.58 -0.37 1.20
CA PHE A 23 8.83 -1.44 0.57
C PHE A 23 9.37 -2.79 1.02
N ALA A 24 8.54 -3.82 0.93
CA ALA A 24 8.91 -5.19 1.20
C ALA A 24 8.14 -6.14 0.30
N THR A 25 8.83 -7.17 -0.17
CA THR A 25 8.27 -8.31 -0.90
C THR A 25 8.85 -9.60 -0.31
N PRO A 26 8.33 -10.78 -0.63
CA PRO A 26 8.96 -12.03 -0.21
C PRO A 26 10.40 -12.20 -0.69
N ALA A 27 10.73 -11.64 -1.86
CA ALA A 27 12.09 -11.67 -2.42
C ALA A 27 13.01 -10.61 -1.80
N GLU A 28 12.45 -9.51 -1.30
CA GLU A 28 13.17 -8.39 -0.69
C GLU A 28 12.51 -8.03 0.66
N PRO A 29 12.65 -8.92 1.67
CA PRO A 29 11.99 -8.72 2.95
C PRO A 29 12.76 -7.70 3.82
N VAL A 30 12.02 -7.02 4.69
CA VAL A 30 12.59 -6.25 5.80
C VAL A 30 12.94 -7.18 6.98
N ASP A 31 13.76 -6.72 7.93
CA ASP A 31 14.03 -7.49 9.16
C ASP A 31 12.82 -7.48 10.10
N VAL A 32 11.91 -8.42 9.85
CA VAL A 32 10.69 -8.58 10.67
C VAL A 32 11.00 -8.82 12.15
N LYS A 33 12.16 -9.43 12.50
CA LYS A 33 12.48 -9.71 13.91
C LYS A 33 12.88 -8.45 14.65
N ALA A 34 13.64 -7.58 14.02
CA ALA A 34 14.02 -6.29 14.58
C ALA A 34 12.79 -5.37 14.74
N LEU A 35 11.95 -5.30 13.70
CA LEU A 35 10.80 -4.38 13.64
C LEU A 35 9.59 -4.83 14.47
N ILE A 36 9.43 -6.14 14.69
CA ILE A 36 8.40 -6.74 15.55
C ILE A 36 9.06 -7.68 16.55
N PRO A 37 9.60 -7.18 17.68
CA PRO A 37 10.43 -7.98 18.60
C PRO A 37 9.65 -9.10 19.32
N ASP A 38 8.35 -8.93 19.56
CA ASP A 38 7.53 -9.93 20.24
C ASP A 38 7.32 -11.18 19.38
N ALA A 39 7.98 -12.27 19.75
CA ALA A 39 7.88 -13.56 19.07
C ALA A 39 6.48 -14.19 19.14
N ASN A 40 5.71 -13.93 20.22
CA ASN A 40 4.36 -14.45 20.37
C ASN A 40 3.39 -13.73 19.43
N LEU A 41 3.58 -12.41 19.28
CA LEU A 41 2.84 -11.61 18.34
C LEU A 41 3.13 -12.06 16.90
N ARG A 42 4.41 -12.17 16.52
CA ARG A 42 4.81 -12.61 15.17
C ARG A 42 4.23 -13.97 14.79
N ARG A 43 4.16 -14.95 15.73
CA ARG A 43 3.60 -16.28 15.46
C ARG A 43 2.10 -16.27 15.16
N ARG A 44 1.38 -15.27 15.62
CA ARG A 44 -0.06 -15.11 15.38
C ARG A 44 -0.38 -14.38 14.08
N MET A 45 0.60 -13.74 13.46
CA MET A 45 0.44 -12.99 12.22
C MET A 45 0.71 -13.88 11.01
N GLY A 46 -0.14 -13.81 10.00
CA GLY A 46 0.10 -14.41 8.69
C GLY A 46 1.34 -13.81 7.99
N PRO A 47 1.87 -14.47 6.95
CA PRO A 47 3.10 -14.00 6.28
C PRO A 47 3.02 -12.57 5.77
N LEU A 48 1.99 -12.24 4.97
CA LEU A 48 1.81 -10.88 4.44
C LEU A 48 1.56 -9.86 5.56
N LEU A 49 0.77 -10.20 6.58
CA LEU A 49 0.51 -9.30 7.70
C LEU A 49 1.81 -8.91 8.43
N ARG A 50 2.70 -9.88 8.65
CA ARG A 50 4.04 -9.62 9.24
C ARG A 50 4.89 -8.73 8.34
N LEU A 51 4.91 -9.04 7.04
CA LEU A 51 5.68 -8.29 6.05
C LEU A 51 5.19 -6.84 5.99
N ALA A 52 3.88 -6.63 5.83
CA ALA A 52 3.29 -5.30 5.69
C ALA A 52 3.41 -4.47 6.98
N ALA A 53 3.15 -5.07 8.16
CA ALA A 53 3.31 -4.37 9.42
C ALA A 53 4.78 -3.99 9.68
N ALA A 54 5.72 -4.87 9.41
CA ALA A 54 7.15 -4.56 9.51
C ALA A 54 7.58 -3.49 8.51
N CYS A 55 7.10 -3.54 7.26
CA CYS A 55 7.36 -2.51 6.26
C CYS A 55 6.87 -1.13 6.73
N GLY A 56 5.66 -1.04 7.28
CA GLY A 56 5.13 0.21 7.85
C GLY A 56 5.94 0.69 9.06
N MET A 57 6.39 -0.20 9.93
CA MET A 57 7.28 0.15 11.06
C MET A 57 8.65 0.62 10.58
N SER A 58 9.23 0.01 9.53
CA SER A 58 10.48 0.48 8.95
C SER A 58 10.36 1.88 8.35
N ALA A 59 9.23 2.20 7.72
CA ALA A 59 8.96 3.56 7.24
C ALA A 59 8.84 4.59 8.40
N LEU A 60 8.66 4.15 9.63
CA LEU A 60 8.57 4.99 10.83
C LEU A 60 9.86 4.98 11.70
N GLU A 61 10.91 4.24 11.33
CA GLU A 61 12.10 4.05 12.21
C GLU A 61 12.73 5.34 12.71
N ASN A 62 12.78 6.39 11.87
CA ASN A 62 13.37 7.68 12.21
C ASN A 62 12.32 8.77 12.40
N VAL A 63 11.08 8.40 12.65
CA VAL A 63 9.95 9.31 12.82
C VAL A 63 9.49 9.28 14.28
N ASP A 64 9.30 10.45 14.87
CA ASP A 64 8.64 10.54 16.18
C ASP A 64 7.19 10.07 16.04
N THR A 65 6.89 8.88 16.56
CA THR A 65 5.55 8.29 16.50
C THR A 65 4.52 9.12 17.29
N GLY A 66 4.93 9.91 18.28
CA GLY A 66 4.08 10.89 18.97
C GLY A 66 3.60 12.01 18.04
N ASN A 67 4.33 12.30 16.98
CA ASN A 67 3.97 13.29 15.96
C ASN A 67 3.26 12.67 14.73
N VAL A 68 2.79 11.43 14.78
CA VAL A 68 2.02 10.84 13.70
C VAL A 68 0.54 11.15 13.88
N ALA A 69 -0.06 11.86 12.91
CA ALA A 69 -1.47 12.24 12.91
C ALA A 69 -2.39 11.12 12.39
N GLY A 70 -1.88 10.21 11.59
CA GLY A 70 -2.69 9.12 11.04
C GLY A 70 -1.89 8.00 10.39
N ILE A 71 -2.55 6.83 10.31
CA ILE A 71 -2.11 5.67 9.55
C ILE A 71 -3.22 5.34 8.56
N ILE A 72 -2.92 5.43 7.27
CA ILE A 72 -3.88 5.26 6.20
C ILE A 72 -3.37 4.17 5.27
N THR A 73 -4.08 3.05 5.22
CA THR A 73 -3.67 1.90 4.41
C THR A 73 -4.60 1.66 3.25
N SER A 74 -4.14 0.92 2.26
CA SER A 74 -4.94 0.48 1.14
C SER A 74 -4.65 -0.97 0.78
N THR A 75 -5.65 -1.64 0.24
CA THR A 75 -5.52 -2.99 -0.32
C THR A 75 -6.55 -3.18 -1.44
N GLY A 76 -6.23 -4.04 -2.39
CA GLY A 76 -7.17 -4.40 -3.44
C GLY A 76 -8.17 -5.46 -3.00
N LEU A 77 -7.68 -6.52 -2.36
CA LEU A 77 -8.46 -7.69 -1.97
C LEU A 77 -8.29 -8.09 -0.49
N GLY A 78 -7.34 -7.46 0.21
CA GLY A 78 -7.01 -7.83 1.59
C GLY A 78 -6.38 -9.22 1.70
N PHE A 79 -6.71 -9.92 2.77
CA PHE A 79 -6.21 -11.25 3.08
C PHE A 79 -7.19 -12.32 2.57
N MET A 80 -7.16 -12.60 1.26
CA MET A 80 -8.07 -13.55 0.61
C MET A 80 -7.94 -14.96 1.16
N LYS A 81 -6.72 -15.40 1.45
CA LYS A 81 -6.48 -16.71 2.06
C LYS A 81 -7.20 -16.86 3.40
N ASP A 82 -7.06 -15.88 4.30
CA ASP A 82 -7.72 -15.93 5.61
C ASP A 82 -9.24 -15.75 5.47
N THR A 83 -9.69 -14.92 4.52
CA THR A 83 -11.11 -14.72 4.22
C THR A 83 -11.77 -16.01 3.77
N VAL A 84 -11.18 -16.71 2.78
CA VAL A 84 -11.71 -17.99 2.29
C VAL A 84 -11.62 -19.07 3.35
N SER A 85 -10.48 -19.16 4.05
CA SER A 85 -10.33 -20.13 5.16
C SER A 85 -11.39 -19.97 6.24
N PHE A 86 -11.77 -18.72 6.57
CA PHE A 86 -12.84 -18.49 7.54
C PHE A 86 -14.23 -18.85 6.97
N ALA A 87 -14.49 -18.49 5.71
CA ALA A 87 -15.75 -18.81 5.04
C ALA A 87 -15.96 -20.33 4.92
N ASP A 88 -14.93 -21.08 4.52
CA ASP A 88 -14.97 -22.55 4.45
C ASP A 88 -15.25 -23.15 5.84
N MET A 89 -14.60 -22.62 6.88
CA MET A 89 -14.83 -23.09 8.26
C MET A 89 -16.28 -22.85 8.73
N LEU A 90 -16.89 -21.73 8.34
CA LEU A 90 -18.32 -21.46 8.62
C LEU A 90 -19.23 -22.51 7.99
N ILE A 91 -18.96 -22.88 6.74
CA ILE A 91 -19.74 -23.88 6.00
C ILE A 91 -19.51 -25.27 6.54
N ASP A 92 -18.25 -25.71 6.67
CA ASP A 92 -17.89 -27.07 7.05
C ASP A 92 -18.30 -27.44 8.49
N ARG A 93 -18.36 -26.45 9.38
CA ARG A 93 -18.68 -26.63 10.81
C ARG A 93 -20.08 -26.17 11.20
N ASN A 94 -20.94 -25.82 10.24
CA ASN A 94 -22.27 -25.27 10.53
C ASN A 94 -22.24 -24.15 11.58
N GLU A 95 -21.26 -23.23 11.48
CA GLU A 95 -21.05 -22.10 12.39
C GLU A 95 -20.64 -22.48 13.83
N GLU A 96 -20.30 -23.75 14.09
CA GLU A 96 -19.91 -24.21 15.42
C GLU A 96 -18.39 -24.29 15.61
N MET A 97 -17.92 -24.02 16.83
CA MET A 97 -16.51 -24.14 17.25
C MET A 97 -15.51 -23.46 16.29
N LEU A 98 -15.82 -22.26 15.86
CA LEU A 98 -15.00 -21.50 14.90
C LEU A 98 -13.70 -21.02 15.55
N ASN A 99 -12.60 -21.13 14.79
CA ASN A 99 -11.36 -20.46 15.15
C ASN A 99 -11.44 -18.97 14.74
N PRO A 100 -11.35 -18.01 15.68
CA PRO A 100 -11.47 -16.59 15.34
C PRO A 100 -10.24 -16.01 14.64
N SER A 101 -9.11 -16.72 14.60
CA SER A 101 -7.85 -16.17 14.08
C SER A 101 -7.93 -15.77 12.60
N PRO A 102 -8.44 -16.59 11.66
CA PRO A 102 -8.59 -16.18 10.28
C PRO A 102 -9.51 -14.96 10.11
N PHE A 103 -10.62 -14.92 10.87
CA PHE A 103 -11.51 -13.76 10.87
C PHE A 103 -10.79 -12.47 11.28
N MET A 104 -10.07 -12.50 12.40
CA MET A 104 -9.32 -11.32 12.87
C MET A 104 -8.23 -10.89 11.90
N GLN A 105 -7.60 -11.81 11.17
CA GLN A 105 -6.56 -11.50 10.20
C GLN A 105 -7.12 -11.02 8.86
N SER A 106 -8.32 -11.45 8.48
CA SER A 106 -8.95 -11.08 7.20
C SER A 106 -9.48 -9.65 7.15
N THR A 107 -9.57 -8.94 8.27
CA THR A 107 -10.11 -7.57 8.28
C THR A 107 -9.13 -6.59 7.63
N PHE A 108 -9.64 -5.69 6.78
CA PHE A 108 -8.81 -4.80 5.95
C PHE A 108 -7.98 -3.80 6.76
N ASN A 109 -8.39 -3.45 7.96
CA ASN A 109 -7.67 -2.55 8.86
C ASN A 109 -6.64 -3.25 9.76
N THR A 110 -6.44 -4.55 9.60
CA THR A 110 -5.53 -5.33 10.46
C THR A 110 -4.09 -4.81 10.37
N VAL A 111 -3.59 -4.49 9.17
CA VAL A 111 -2.22 -3.97 9.02
C VAL A 111 -2.05 -2.63 9.73
N SER A 112 -2.94 -1.66 9.48
CA SER A 112 -2.87 -0.35 10.13
C SER A 112 -3.05 -0.45 11.66
N GLY A 113 -3.90 -1.38 12.12
CA GLY A 113 -4.09 -1.68 13.54
C GLY A 113 -2.83 -2.23 14.21
N TYR A 114 -2.12 -3.15 13.57
CA TYR A 114 -0.84 -3.66 14.10
C TYR A 114 0.26 -2.61 14.09
N ILE A 115 0.37 -1.79 13.06
CA ILE A 115 1.32 -0.67 13.03
C ILE A 115 1.01 0.31 14.18
N ALA A 116 -0.27 0.64 14.39
CA ALA A 116 -0.71 1.50 15.49
C ALA A 116 -0.34 0.92 16.86
N LEU A 117 -0.57 -0.39 17.05
CA LEU A 117 -0.23 -1.11 18.29
C LEU A 117 1.28 -1.10 18.55
N LEU A 118 2.08 -1.45 17.52
CA LEU A 118 3.54 -1.52 17.62
C LEU A 118 4.17 -0.15 17.85
N GLY A 119 3.68 0.89 17.16
CA GLY A 119 4.17 2.27 17.29
C GLY A 119 3.58 3.04 18.46
N GLY A 120 2.61 2.49 19.21
CA GLY A 120 1.90 3.22 20.26
C GLY A 120 1.05 4.38 19.74
N ILE A 121 0.68 4.37 18.46
CA ILE A 121 -0.03 5.45 17.75
C ILE A 121 -1.54 5.31 18.00
N ARG A 122 -2.17 6.37 18.52
CA ARG A 122 -3.61 6.39 18.87
C ARG A 122 -4.35 7.53 18.16
N THR A 123 -4.04 7.72 16.89
CA THR A 123 -4.58 8.81 16.07
C THR A 123 -5.49 8.25 14.98
N TYR A 124 -5.81 9.05 13.97
CA TYR A 124 -6.62 8.62 12.83
C TYR A 124 -6.09 7.33 12.21
N ASN A 125 -6.97 6.36 11.97
CA ASN A 125 -6.59 5.08 11.40
C ASN A 125 -7.70 4.58 10.48
N THR A 126 -7.40 4.41 9.18
CA THR A 126 -8.36 3.97 8.18
C THR A 126 -7.73 3.05 7.14
N ALA A 127 -8.57 2.30 6.46
CA ALA A 127 -8.17 1.41 5.37
C ALA A 127 -9.10 1.59 4.18
N TYR A 128 -8.52 1.89 3.01
CA TYR A 128 -9.22 1.97 1.74
C TYR A 128 -9.17 0.62 1.03
N VAL A 129 -10.34 0.13 0.64
CA VAL A 129 -10.46 -1.14 -0.08
C VAL A 129 -11.00 -0.87 -1.47
N HIS A 130 -10.12 -0.80 -2.44
CA HIS A 130 -10.50 -0.58 -3.82
C HIS A 130 -9.38 -1.07 -4.74
N ARG A 131 -9.72 -1.88 -5.73
CA ARG A 131 -8.74 -2.55 -6.61
C ARG A 131 -7.64 -1.63 -7.13
N SER A 132 -7.93 -0.73 -8.02
CA SER A 132 -6.91 0.15 -8.64
C SER A 132 -6.79 1.54 -8.01
N GLY A 133 -7.84 2.03 -7.35
CA GLY A 133 -7.89 3.39 -6.80
C GLY A 133 -7.59 3.50 -5.30
N GLY A 134 -7.44 2.37 -4.59
CA GLY A 134 -7.30 2.35 -3.14
C GLY A 134 -6.13 3.17 -2.62
N PHE A 135 -4.96 2.99 -3.22
CA PHE A 135 -3.78 3.74 -2.79
C PHE A 135 -3.85 5.23 -3.16
N ALA A 136 -4.42 5.58 -4.30
CA ALA A 136 -4.63 6.99 -4.67
C ALA A 136 -5.52 7.71 -3.65
N ALA A 137 -6.61 7.06 -3.22
CA ALA A 137 -7.48 7.59 -2.19
C ALA A 137 -6.77 7.71 -0.83
N ALA A 138 -6.02 6.67 -0.43
CA ALA A 138 -5.23 6.67 0.80
C ALA A 138 -4.16 7.77 0.80
N LEU A 139 -3.46 7.95 -0.32
CA LEU A 139 -2.42 8.97 -0.48
C LEU A 139 -3.02 10.39 -0.44
N THR A 140 -4.17 10.59 -1.08
CA THR A 140 -4.89 11.87 -1.06
C THR A 140 -5.33 12.24 0.35
N ASP A 141 -5.98 11.31 1.05
CA ASP A 141 -6.40 11.50 2.45
C ASP A 141 -5.19 11.82 3.34
N ALA A 142 -4.08 11.12 3.15
CA ALA A 142 -2.84 11.37 3.88
C ALA A 142 -2.27 12.78 3.62
N MET A 143 -2.23 13.23 2.37
CA MET A 143 -1.77 14.58 2.04
C MET A 143 -2.68 15.66 2.64
N MET A 144 -4.00 15.47 2.59
CA MET A 144 -4.97 16.37 3.22
C MET A 144 -4.75 16.43 4.74
N LEU A 145 -4.55 15.29 5.39
CA LEU A 145 -4.30 15.23 6.83
C LEU A 145 -2.96 15.89 7.22
N VAL A 146 -1.93 15.78 6.38
CA VAL A 146 -0.66 16.53 6.56
C VAL A 146 -0.91 18.03 6.42
N GLU A 147 -1.67 18.47 5.41
CA GLU A 147 -2.00 19.90 5.25
C GLU A 147 -2.77 20.48 6.45
N ASP A 148 -3.73 19.72 6.97
CA ASP A 148 -4.59 20.17 8.07
C ASP A 148 -3.87 20.19 9.42
N THR A 149 -2.96 19.24 9.65
CA THR A 149 -2.34 19.04 10.97
C THR A 149 -0.90 19.52 11.08
N GLY A 150 -0.19 19.62 9.97
CA GLY A 150 1.26 19.84 9.93
C GLY A 150 2.08 18.69 10.51
N ARG A 151 1.46 17.53 10.79
CA ARG A 151 2.06 16.35 11.42
C ARG A 151 2.33 15.26 10.40
N ASN A 152 3.12 14.27 10.80
CA ASN A 152 3.41 13.12 9.94
C ASN A 152 2.18 12.23 9.76
N VAL A 153 2.06 11.62 8.57
CA VAL A 153 1.03 10.63 8.24
C VAL A 153 1.68 9.46 7.52
N LEU A 154 1.42 8.24 7.97
CA LEU A 154 1.86 7.04 7.29
C LEU A 154 0.79 6.60 6.29
N ALA A 155 1.14 6.59 5.01
CA ALA A 155 0.29 6.07 3.93
C ALA A 155 0.94 4.84 3.30
N GLY A 156 0.16 3.79 3.01
CA GLY A 156 0.72 2.60 2.36
C GLY A 156 -0.31 1.68 1.74
N GLY A 157 0.18 0.69 1.02
CA GLY A 157 -0.64 -0.34 0.40
C GLY A 157 0.01 -1.71 0.47
N PHE A 158 -0.81 -2.74 0.47
CA PHE A 158 -0.38 -4.13 0.54
C PHE A 158 -1.37 -5.06 -0.15
N ASP A 159 -0.89 -6.13 -0.77
CA ASP A 159 -1.69 -7.24 -1.30
C ASP A 159 -0.91 -8.54 -1.26
N GLU A 160 -1.63 -9.68 -1.20
CA GLU A 160 -1.05 -11.02 -1.18
C GLU A 160 -1.12 -11.72 -2.52
N ALA A 161 -0.18 -12.66 -2.74
CA ALA A 161 -0.26 -13.67 -3.77
C ALA A 161 -0.70 -15.00 -3.14
N SER A 162 -1.90 -15.43 -3.46
CA SER A 162 -2.45 -16.70 -2.96
C SER A 162 -3.21 -17.44 -4.06
N PRO A 163 -3.47 -18.75 -3.91
CA PRO A 163 -4.30 -19.50 -4.87
C PRO A 163 -5.68 -18.88 -5.08
N GLU A 164 -6.27 -18.33 -4.01
CA GLU A 164 -7.57 -17.68 -4.02
C GLU A 164 -7.54 -16.39 -4.85
N VAL A 165 -6.47 -15.60 -4.74
CA VAL A 165 -6.24 -14.41 -5.58
C VAL A 165 -6.01 -14.82 -7.04
N ASP A 166 -5.27 -15.91 -7.29
CA ASP A 166 -5.06 -16.42 -8.65
C ASP A 166 -6.38 -16.87 -9.30
N GLU A 167 -7.22 -17.55 -8.56
CA GLU A 167 -8.56 -17.96 -9.01
C GLU A 167 -9.44 -16.73 -9.29
N TYR A 168 -9.46 -15.75 -8.39
CA TYR A 168 -10.19 -14.50 -8.54
C TYR A 168 -9.79 -13.77 -9.82
N ARG A 169 -8.48 -13.54 -10.05
CA ARG A 169 -7.99 -12.81 -11.24
C ARG A 169 -8.31 -13.56 -12.54
N ARG A 170 -8.25 -14.90 -12.55
CA ARG A 170 -8.58 -15.71 -13.72
C ARG A 170 -10.06 -15.61 -14.07
N LYS A 171 -10.94 -15.68 -13.09
CA LYS A 171 -12.40 -15.54 -13.28
C LYS A 171 -12.78 -14.16 -13.82
N LEU A 172 -12.11 -13.11 -13.36
CA LEU A 172 -12.42 -11.74 -13.74
C LEU A 172 -11.57 -11.17 -14.89
N GLY A 173 -10.57 -11.91 -15.35
CA GLY A 173 -9.65 -11.46 -16.40
C GLY A 173 -8.71 -10.35 -15.96
N CYS A 174 -8.44 -10.20 -14.65
CA CYS A 174 -7.50 -9.20 -14.16
C CYS A 174 -6.07 -9.56 -14.58
N TRP A 175 -5.28 -8.53 -14.95
CA TRP A 175 -3.87 -8.65 -15.33
C TRP A 175 -3.60 -9.62 -16.50
N LYS A 176 -4.52 -9.63 -17.47
CA LYS A 176 -4.37 -10.40 -18.71
C LYS A 176 -3.92 -9.48 -19.85
N ARG A 177 -2.74 -9.78 -20.43
CA ARG A 177 -2.18 -9.12 -21.61
C ARG A 177 -1.74 -10.20 -22.65
N GLY A 178 -2.73 -10.87 -23.29
CA GLY A 178 -2.49 -12.13 -24.00
C GLY A 178 -2.54 -13.27 -23.00
N ASP A 179 -1.44 -13.52 -22.29
CA ASP A 179 -1.38 -14.38 -21.11
C ASP A 179 -1.57 -13.61 -19.80
N PHE A 180 -1.77 -14.35 -18.71
CA PHE A 180 -1.81 -13.72 -17.36
C PHE A 180 -0.40 -13.32 -16.94
N LEU A 181 -0.26 -12.07 -16.46
CA LEU A 181 0.98 -11.61 -15.83
C LEU A 181 1.29 -12.47 -14.58
N PRO A 182 2.58 -12.62 -14.20
CA PRO A 182 2.91 -13.28 -12.94
C PRO A 182 2.22 -12.59 -11.76
N LEU A 183 1.67 -13.38 -10.84
CA LEU A 183 1.05 -12.86 -9.63
C LEU A 183 2.14 -12.39 -8.67
N GLY A 184 1.95 -11.20 -8.10
CA GLY A 184 2.85 -10.59 -7.15
C GLY A 184 2.24 -10.38 -5.78
N GLU A 185 3.10 -10.14 -4.79
CA GLU A 185 2.72 -9.75 -3.43
C GLU A 185 3.73 -8.76 -2.87
N GLY A 186 3.27 -7.87 -2.00
CA GLY A 186 4.15 -6.92 -1.35
C GLY A 186 3.42 -5.84 -0.59
N ALA A 187 4.22 -4.98 0.04
CA ALA A 187 3.77 -3.80 0.75
C ALA A 187 4.70 -2.62 0.47
N GLY A 188 4.13 -1.42 0.37
CA GLY A 188 4.88 -0.17 0.27
C GLY A 188 4.27 0.89 1.15
N PHE A 189 5.10 1.60 1.93
CA PHE A 189 4.68 2.63 2.86
C PHE A 189 5.53 3.89 2.70
N LEU A 190 4.87 5.04 2.76
CA LEU A 190 5.47 6.36 2.76
C LEU A 190 5.05 7.09 4.03
N CYS A 191 6.00 7.67 4.75
CA CYS A 191 5.72 8.62 5.80
C CYS A 191 5.74 10.03 5.20
N LEU A 192 4.60 10.69 5.17
CA LEU A 192 4.41 12.02 4.63
C LEU A 192 4.51 13.07 5.74
N GLY A 193 4.92 14.29 5.39
CA GLY A 193 5.10 15.38 6.34
C GLY A 193 6.53 15.45 6.89
N GLY A 194 6.77 16.28 7.84
CA GLY A 194 7.94 16.47 8.68
C GLY A 194 9.33 16.13 8.15
N GLY A 195 9.97 17.08 7.52
CA GLY A 195 11.35 16.97 7.06
C GLY A 195 11.49 17.17 5.56
N ASP A 196 12.43 18.00 5.18
CA ASP A 196 12.79 18.19 3.77
C ASP A 196 14.04 17.35 3.47
N ASN A 197 13.82 16.15 2.91
CA ASN A 197 14.89 15.30 2.40
C ASN A 197 15.03 15.39 0.87
N GLY A 198 14.43 16.42 0.27
CA GLY A 198 14.47 16.65 -1.17
C GLY A 198 13.47 15.79 -1.96
N VAL A 199 12.53 15.11 -1.29
CA VAL A 199 11.48 14.31 -1.96
C VAL A 199 10.11 14.87 -1.61
N ARG A 200 9.32 15.20 -2.64
CA ARG A 200 7.98 15.78 -2.47
C ARG A 200 6.98 15.13 -3.42
N ILE A 201 5.75 14.94 -2.96
CA ILE A 201 4.61 14.57 -3.81
C ILE A 201 3.93 15.85 -4.27
N LEU A 202 3.82 16.03 -5.58
CA LEU A 202 3.17 17.16 -6.20
C LEU A 202 1.70 16.93 -6.47
N GLY A 203 1.27 15.68 -6.61
CA GLY A 203 -0.15 15.35 -6.79
C GLY A 203 -0.41 13.90 -7.17
N VAL A 204 -1.68 13.55 -7.11
CA VAL A 204 -2.27 12.30 -7.62
C VAL A 204 -3.15 12.66 -8.80
N HIS A 205 -3.01 11.94 -9.90
CA HIS A 205 -3.65 12.27 -11.18
C HIS A 205 -4.33 11.06 -11.81
N SER A 206 -5.45 11.30 -12.46
CA SER A 206 -6.18 10.29 -13.26
C SER A 206 -5.69 10.21 -14.70
N SER A 207 -5.05 11.26 -15.19
CA SER A 207 -4.48 11.33 -16.53
C SER A 207 -3.14 12.08 -16.53
N CYS A 208 -2.29 11.76 -17.50
CA CYS A 208 -0.96 12.38 -17.63
C CYS A 208 -0.84 13.36 -18.81
N HIS A 209 -1.94 13.70 -19.50
CA HIS A 209 -1.89 14.43 -20.76
C HIS A 209 -1.44 15.90 -20.66
N THR A 210 -1.61 16.51 -19.51
CA THR A 210 -1.31 17.95 -19.30
C THR A 210 -0.22 18.18 -18.25
N LEU A 211 0.43 17.13 -17.76
CA LEU A 211 1.43 17.23 -16.70
C LEU A 211 2.82 17.46 -17.30
N GLU A 212 3.57 18.38 -16.71
CA GLU A 212 4.99 18.58 -17.00
C GLU A 212 5.83 17.70 -16.09
N PHE A 213 6.66 16.85 -16.66
CA PHE A 213 7.59 15.96 -15.96
C PHE A 213 8.83 15.70 -16.80
N ASP A 214 9.94 15.42 -16.14
CA ASP A 214 11.22 15.12 -16.79
C ASP A 214 11.31 13.62 -17.15
N ARG A 215 10.71 12.77 -16.32
CA ARG A 215 10.76 11.33 -16.49
C ARG A 215 9.42 10.67 -16.18
N LYS A 216 9.06 9.66 -16.98
CA LYS A 216 7.91 8.78 -16.73
C LYS A 216 8.40 7.38 -16.33
N VAL A 217 7.83 6.84 -15.26
CA VAL A 217 8.06 5.48 -14.77
C VAL A 217 6.74 4.72 -14.80
N LEU A 218 6.75 3.54 -15.41
CA LEU A 218 5.58 2.67 -15.51
C LEU A 218 5.71 1.51 -14.50
N CYS A 219 4.67 1.23 -13.74
CA CYS A 219 4.65 0.07 -12.84
C CYS A 219 4.85 -1.25 -13.59
N SER A 220 4.38 -1.33 -14.84
CA SER A 220 4.61 -2.51 -15.70
C SER A 220 6.08 -2.81 -15.95
N SER A 221 6.97 -1.84 -15.85
CA SER A 221 8.43 -2.06 -15.97
C SER A 221 9.03 -2.89 -14.83
N TYR A 222 8.26 -3.10 -13.76
CA TYR A 222 8.69 -3.84 -12.57
C TYR A 222 8.02 -5.21 -12.43
N ILE A 223 7.17 -5.61 -13.41
CA ILE A 223 6.38 -6.86 -13.33
C ILE A 223 7.26 -8.10 -13.22
N ASP A 224 8.39 -8.15 -13.92
CA ASP A 224 9.31 -9.31 -13.87
C ASP A 224 9.93 -9.48 -12.47
N ARG A 225 10.06 -8.37 -11.72
CA ARG A 225 10.61 -8.35 -10.35
C ARG A 225 9.53 -8.53 -9.28
N LEU A 226 8.39 -7.86 -9.43
CA LEU A 226 7.38 -7.72 -8.39
C LEU A 226 6.13 -8.59 -8.62
N GLY A 227 5.86 -8.99 -9.87
CA GLY A 227 4.56 -9.51 -10.26
C GLY A 227 3.46 -8.44 -10.29
N ALA A 228 2.24 -8.85 -10.67
CA ALA A 228 1.07 -7.98 -10.75
C ALA A 228 0.20 -8.11 -9.50
N PHE A 229 -0.13 -6.99 -8.87
CA PHE A 229 -1.06 -6.88 -7.75
C PHE A 229 -1.64 -5.46 -7.67
N PHE A 230 -2.73 -5.28 -6.93
CA PHE A 230 -3.44 -3.99 -6.94
C PHE A 230 -2.65 -2.86 -6.27
N SER A 231 -1.94 -3.15 -5.20
CA SER A 231 -1.11 -2.16 -4.47
C SER A 231 0.35 -2.14 -4.97
N ILE A 232 0.58 -2.28 -6.27
CA ILE A 232 1.95 -2.20 -6.85
C ILE A 232 2.52 -0.78 -6.80
N LEU A 233 1.67 0.24 -6.97
CA LEU A 233 2.09 1.64 -7.05
C LEU A 233 2.88 2.12 -5.82
N PRO A 234 2.46 1.92 -4.56
CA PRO A 234 3.27 2.34 -3.40
C PRO A 234 4.62 1.63 -3.33
N VAL A 235 4.73 0.39 -3.79
CA VAL A 235 6.00 -0.34 -3.86
C VAL A 235 6.93 0.30 -4.88
N VAL A 236 6.43 0.59 -6.09
CA VAL A 236 7.22 1.24 -7.15
C VAL A 236 7.62 2.66 -6.76
N LEU A 237 6.74 3.42 -6.08
CA LEU A 237 7.09 4.74 -5.53
C LEU A 237 8.27 4.66 -4.57
N CYS A 238 8.26 3.72 -3.63
CA CYS A 238 9.39 3.53 -2.71
C CYS A 238 10.69 3.16 -3.43
N ILE A 239 10.61 2.31 -4.48
CA ILE A 239 11.77 1.97 -5.31
C ILE A 239 12.32 3.21 -6.03
N VAL A 240 11.46 4.00 -6.66
CA VAL A 240 11.84 5.22 -7.38
C VAL A 240 12.47 6.24 -6.43
N ILE A 241 11.86 6.47 -5.28
CA ILE A 241 12.39 7.38 -4.24
C ILE A 241 13.76 6.89 -3.76
N GLY A 242 13.92 5.60 -3.55
CA GLY A 242 15.22 5.01 -3.14
C GLY A 242 16.33 5.14 -4.18
N GLN A 243 15.99 5.19 -5.48
CA GLN A 243 16.93 5.42 -6.57
C GLN A 243 17.34 6.89 -6.73
N ARG A 244 16.58 7.81 -6.12
CA ARG A 244 16.79 9.27 -6.14
C ARG A 244 17.09 9.86 -7.54
N PRO A 245 16.27 9.61 -8.56
CA PRO A 245 16.41 10.32 -9.83
C PRO A 245 16.02 11.79 -9.62
N GLU A 246 16.87 12.73 -10.04
CA GLU A 246 16.57 14.16 -9.93
C GLU A 246 15.45 14.60 -10.88
N GLY A 247 14.71 15.64 -10.49
CA GLY A 247 13.66 16.27 -11.28
C GLY A 247 12.25 15.79 -10.97
N ARG A 248 11.33 16.08 -11.88
CA ARG A 248 9.92 15.69 -11.78
C ARG A 248 9.67 14.35 -12.42
N ILE A 249 9.21 13.39 -11.61
CA ILE A 249 9.00 12.01 -12.02
C ILE A 249 7.51 11.67 -11.92
N LEU A 250 6.91 11.25 -13.04
CA LEU A 250 5.55 10.74 -13.09
C LEU A 250 5.57 9.21 -12.98
N VAL A 251 5.13 8.67 -11.87
CA VAL A 251 4.97 7.22 -11.66
C VAL A 251 3.53 6.83 -11.97
N VAL A 252 3.33 5.93 -12.92
CA VAL A 252 2.01 5.54 -13.44
C VAL A 252 1.73 4.08 -13.15
N ASP A 253 0.60 3.81 -12.53
CA ASP A 253 0.06 2.45 -12.43
C ASP A 253 -0.65 2.06 -13.72
N ASP A 254 0.11 1.53 -14.66
CA ASP A 254 -0.39 0.99 -15.92
C ASP A 254 -0.65 -0.53 -15.86
N VAL A 255 -0.45 -1.15 -14.71
CA VAL A 255 -0.73 -2.58 -14.45
C VAL A 255 -2.21 -2.78 -14.20
N ASN A 256 -2.79 -1.93 -13.38
CA ASN A 256 -4.19 -1.99 -12.99
C ASN A 256 -5.08 -1.18 -13.95
N PRO A 257 -6.31 -1.66 -14.26
CA PRO A 257 -7.24 -0.90 -15.07
C PRO A 257 -7.55 0.46 -14.45
N SER A 258 -7.40 1.53 -15.23
CA SER A 258 -7.58 2.92 -14.76
C SER A 258 -6.71 3.26 -13.53
N GLY A 259 -5.51 2.70 -13.47
CA GLY A 259 -4.58 2.97 -12.39
C GLY A 259 -4.17 4.45 -12.36
N PRO A 260 -3.96 5.01 -11.16
CA PRO A 260 -3.58 6.41 -10.98
C PRO A 260 -2.13 6.68 -11.35
N ALA A 261 -1.79 7.96 -11.46
CA ALA A 261 -0.41 8.44 -11.55
C ALA A 261 -0.09 9.34 -10.36
N VAL A 262 1.14 9.26 -9.87
CA VAL A 262 1.67 10.14 -8.82
C VAL A 262 2.83 10.93 -9.38
N LEU A 263 2.76 12.25 -9.26
CA LEU A 263 3.84 13.15 -9.65
C LEU A 263 4.72 13.45 -8.42
N LEU A 264 6.00 13.14 -8.55
CA LEU A 264 7.05 13.40 -7.55
C LEU A 264 7.97 14.49 -8.04
N GLU A 265 8.59 15.21 -7.10
CA GLU A 265 9.78 16.04 -7.31
C GLU A 265 10.88 15.55 -6.38
N ILE A 266 12.07 15.32 -6.92
CA ILE A 266 13.26 14.85 -6.18
C ILE A 266 14.43 15.78 -6.52
N ASP A 267 14.99 16.40 -5.48
CA ASP A 267 16.16 17.31 -5.55
C ASP A 267 17.46 16.53 -5.41
#